data_5dc8b53f10046ff7b806a7ab1817af7e
#
_entry.id   5dc8b53f10046ff7b806a7ab1817af7e
#
_cell.length_a   1.000
_cell.length_b   1.000
_cell.length_c   1.000
_cell.angle_alpha   90.00
_cell.angle_beta   90.00
_cell.angle_gamma   90.00
#
_symmetry.space_group_name_H-M   'P 1'
#
loop_
_entity.id
_entity.type
_entity.pdbx_description
1 polymer ?
#
loop_
_entity_poly.entity_id
_entity_poly.type
_entity_poly.pdbx_seq_one_letter_code
_entity_poly.pdbx_strand_id
1 'polypeptide(L)'
;MTRDELEVTLDEFRRGLEAELALLRQLRAVAGQQRAVSDGHDFDRFQAVSDERDRLTRSLLAIEQDLAGTRTTIGGLRDEASGIPLHSTILALRQVSTDLVNEILACDQDAMKVLANAELARRAALASLERGEIT
;
A
#
# COMPACT_ATOMS: atom_id res chain seq x y z
N MET A 1 -22.26 18.43 -17.85
CA MET A 1 -22.68 17.56 -16.73
C MET A 1 -23.55 18.34 -15.78
N THR A 2 -24.74 17.83 -15.46
CA THR A 2 -25.62 18.46 -14.47
C THR A 2 -25.07 18.22 -13.06
N ARG A 3 -25.62 18.98 -12.08
CA ARG A 3 -25.28 18.81 -10.68
C ARG A 3 -25.61 17.38 -10.20
N ASP A 4 -26.78 16.86 -10.58
CA ASP A 4 -27.21 15.52 -10.19
C ASP A 4 -26.29 14.45 -10.78
N GLU A 5 -25.87 14.59 -12.03
CA GLU A 5 -24.90 13.69 -12.66
C GLU A 5 -23.55 13.76 -11.95
N LEU A 6 -23.12 14.96 -11.56
CA LEU A 6 -21.88 15.15 -10.82
C LEU A 6 -21.95 14.52 -9.43
N GLU A 7 -23.07 14.65 -8.74
CA GLU A 7 -23.28 14.01 -7.42
C GLU A 7 -23.20 12.48 -7.53
N VAL A 8 -23.79 11.88 -8.57
CA VAL A 8 -23.69 10.44 -8.83
C VAL A 8 -22.24 10.04 -9.10
N THR A 9 -21.53 10.80 -9.91
CA THR A 9 -20.13 10.54 -10.24
C THR A 9 -19.24 10.63 -8.99
N LEU A 10 -19.47 11.64 -8.14
CA LEU A 10 -18.74 11.78 -6.87
C LEU A 10 -19.05 10.63 -5.91
N ASP A 11 -20.29 10.15 -5.86
CA ASP A 11 -20.66 9.01 -5.02
C ASP A 11 -19.99 7.71 -5.49
N GLU A 12 -19.95 7.48 -6.78
CA GLU A 12 -19.20 6.34 -7.36
C GLU A 12 -17.71 6.41 -7.03
N PHE A 13 -17.13 7.60 -7.15
CA PHE A 13 -15.72 7.82 -6.81
C PHE A 13 -15.45 7.57 -5.32
N ARG A 14 -16.34 8.07 -4.45
CA ARG A 14 -16.26 7.81 -3.00
C ARG A 14 -16.27 6.30 -2.70
N ARG A 15 -17.16 5.54 -3.32
CA ARG A 15 -17.23 4.08 -3.15
C ARG A 15 -15.95 3.40 -3.57
N GLY A 16 -15.37 3.83 -4.69
CA GLY A 16 -14.08 3.32 -5.15
C GLY A 16 -12.94 3.63 -4.19
N LEU A 17 -12.90 4.86 -3.65
CA LEU A 17 -11.90 5.25 -2.64
C LEU A 17 -12.07 4.45 -1.35
N GLU A 18 -13.29 4.17 -0.92
CA GLU A 18 -13.52 3.33 0.26
C GLU A 18 -13.04 1.88 0.04
N ALA A 19 -13.23 1.34 -1.17
CA ALA A 19 -12.71 0.03 -1.54
C ALA A 19 -11.17 0.02 -1.54
N GLU A 20 -10.54 1.05 -2.10
CA GLU A 20 -9.09 1.22 -2.04
C GLU A 20 -8.59 1.31 -0.60
N LEU A 21 -9.29 2.09 0.23
CA LEU A 21 -8.93 2.27 1.63
C LEU A 21 -8.96 0.94 2.39
N ALA A 22 -9.97 0.10 2.13
CA ALA A 22 -10.05 -1.23 2.72
C ALA A 22 -8.85 -2.10 2.34
N LEU A 23 -8.43 -2.06 1.07
CA LEU A 23 -7.23 -2.78 0.60
C LEU A 23 -5.95 -2.21 1.19
N LEU A 24 -5.83 -0.89 1.30
CA LEU A 24 -4.67 -0.24 1.90
C LEU A 24 -4.50 -0.60 3.37
N ARG A 25 -5.60 -0.72 4.12
CA ARG A 25 -5.57 -1.19 5.51
C ARG A 25 -5.07 -2.63 5.61
N GLN A 26 -5.50 -3.50 4.70
CA GLN A 26 -5.00 -4.87 4.63
C GLN A 26 -3.52 -4.91 4.24
N LEU A 27 -3.12 -4.09 3.26
CA LEU A 27 -1.70 -3.95 2.87
C LEU A 27 -0.84 -3.45 4.02
N ARG A 28 -1.34 -2.49 4.81
CA ARG A 28 -0.62 -2.00 6.00
C ARG A 28 -0.38 -3.12 7.00
N ALA A 29 -1.39 -3.94 7.26
CA ALA A 29 -1.27 -5.08 8.16
C ALA A 29 -0.26 -6.10 7.63
N VAL A 30 -0.32 -6.43 6.33
CA VAL A 30 0.60 -7.36 5.68
C VAL A 30 2.02 -6.81 5.67
N ALA A 31 2.22 -5.52 5.44
CA ALA A 31 3.54 -4.88 5.49
C ALA A 31 4.17 -5.02 6.88
N GLY A 32 3.37 -4.87 7.94
CA GLY A 32 3.82 -5.11 9.31
C GLY A 32 4.20 -6.57 9.56
N GLN A 33 3.42 -7.51 9.05
CA GLN A 33 3.73 -8.94 9.13
C GLN A 33 5.00 -9.28 8.34
N GLN A 34 5.17 -8.72 7.16
CA GLN A 34 6.36 -8.92 6.33
C GLN A 34 7.61 -8.41 7.03
N ARG A 35 7.53 -7.25 7.68
CA ARG A 35 8.62 -6.71 8.50
C ARG A 35 8.96 -7.66 9.64
N ALA A 36 7.95 -8.19 10.35
CA ALA A 36 8.14 -9.07 11.50
C ALA A 36 8.80 -10.40 11.12
N VAL A 37 8.58 -10.92 9.90
CA VAL A 37 9.17 -12.21 9.46
C VAL A 37 10.45 -12.01 8.64
N SER A 38 10.87 -10.78 8.34
CA SER A 38 12.03 -10.49 7.49
C SER A 38 13.36 -10.93 8.11
N ASP A 39 13.48 -10.90 9.44
CA ASP A 39 14.69 -11.34 10.18
C ASP A 39 14.64 -12.80 10.63
N GLY A 40 13.48 -13.46 10.42
CA GLY A 40 13.28 -14.83 10.84
C GLY A 40 13.85 -15.85 9.86
N HIS A 41 13.85 -17.11 10.29
CA HIS A 41 14.29 -18.24 9.49
C HIS A 41 13.10 -19.04 8.92
N ASP A 42 11.89 -18.54 9.08
CA ASP A 42 10.67 -19.15 8.56
C ASP A 42 10.40 -18.66 7.14
N PHE A 43 11.05 -19.31 6.19
CA PHE A 43 10.93 -18.98 4.78
C PHE A 43 9.51 -19.17 4.24
N ASP A 44 8.84 -20.24 4.66
CA ASP A 44 7.47 -20.54 4.20
C ASP A 44 6.50 -19.44 4.64
N ARG A 45 6.63 -18.96 5.87
CA ARG A 45 5.81 -17.87 6.37
C ARG A 45 6.09 -16.57 5.63
N PHE A 46 7.34 -16.25 5.37
CA PHE A 46 7.73 -15.08 4.60
C PHE A 46 7.13 -15.15 3.19
N GLN A 47 7.19 -16.31 2.55
CA GLN A 47 6.62 -16.51 1.21
C GLN A 47 5.11 -16.34 1.22
N ALA A 48 4.40 -16.90 2.20
CA ALA A 48 2.95 -16.78 2.31
C ALA A 48 2.51 -15.32 2.49
N VAL A 49 3.22 -14.55 3.31
CA VAL A 49 2.96 -13.12 3.51
C VAL A 49 3.21 -12.33 2.22
N SER A 50 4.28 -12.65 1.51
CA SER A 50 4.63 -12.01 0.23
C SER A 50 3.57 -12.29 -0.84
N ASP A 51 3.06 -13.52 -0.92
CA ASP A 51 2.01 -13.90 -1.86
C ASP A 51 0.70 -13.15 -1.57
N GLU A 52 0.34 -13.02 -0.30
CA GLU A 52 -0.84 -12.26 0.11
C GLU A 52 -0.70 -10.78 -0.25
N ARG A 53 0.48 -10.21 -0.06
CA ARG A 53 0.77 -8.83 -0.45
C ARG A 53 0.61 -8.63 -1.96
N ASP A 54 1.12 -9.55 -2.76
CA ASP A 54 0.99 -9.49 -4.22
C ASP A 54 -0.47 -9.53 -4.66
N ARG A 55 -1.27 -10.38 -4.01
CA ARG A 55 -2.71 -10.48 -4.28
C ARG A 55 -3.43 -9.16 -4.00
N LEU A 56 -3.16 -8.56 -2.83
CA LEU A 56 -3.76 -7.28 -2.44
C LEU A 56 -3.33 -6.14 -3.38
N THR A 57 -2.06 -6.12 -3.76
CA THR A 57 -1.53 -5.11 -4.69
C THR A 57 -2.22 -5.20 -6.05
N ARG A 58 -2.42 -6.40 -6.57
CA ARG A 58 -3.15 -6.59 -7.85
C ARG A 58 -4.59 -6.10 -7.75
N SER A 59 -5.27 -6.38 -6.64
CA SER A 59 -6.63 -5.88 -6.42
C SER A 59 -6.68 -4.36 -6.35
N LEU A 60 -5.71 -3.73 -5.69
CA LEU A 60 -5.60 -2.27 -5.62
C LEU A 60 -5.38 -1.66 -6.99
N LEU A 61 -4.48 -2.23 -7.80
CA LEU A 61 -4.22 -1.76 -9.16
C LEU A 61 -5.47 -1.86 -10.05
N ALA A 62 -6.26 -2.92 -9.91
CA ALA A 62 -7.51 -3.07 -10.65
C ALA A 62 -8.50 -1.95 -10.32
N ILE A 63 -8.65 -1.62 -9.04
CA ILE A 63 -9.52 -0.50 -8.62
C ILE A 63 -8.99 0.83 -9.15
N GLU A 64 -7.67 1.06 -9.07
CA GLU A 64 -7.05 2.28 -9.60
C GLU A 64 -7.31 2.45 -11.11
N GLN A 65 -7.23 1.39 -11.86
CA GLN A 65 -7.53 1.42 -13.30
C GLN A 65 -8.99 1.77 -13.56
N ASP A 66 -9.91 1.20 -12.77
CA ASP A 66 -11.34 1.50 -12.90
C ASP A 66 -11.66 2.94 -12.53
N LEU A 67 -10.94 3.54 -11.57
CA LEU A 67 -11.16 4.90 -11.10
C LEU A 67 -10.46 5.97 -11.93
N ALA A 68 -9.51 5.61 -12.79
CA ALA A 68 -8.69 6.57 -13.51
C ALA A 68 -9.52 7.54 -14.36
N GLY A 69 -10.52 7.04 -15.09
CA GLY A 69 -11.41 7.86 -15.91
C GLY A 69 -12.27 8.79 -15.05
N THR A 70 -12.83 8.29 -13.98
CA THR A 70 -13.64 9.05 -13.02
C THR A 70 -12.82 10.16 -12.37
N ARG A 71 -11.58 9.85 -11.97
CA ARG A 71 -10.64 10.82 -11.38
C ARG A 71 -10.36 11.97 -12.34
N THR A 72 -10.11 11.67 -13.61
CA THR A 72 -9.88 12.67 -14.64
C THR A 72 -11.11 13.57 -14.84
N THR A 73 -12.30 12.97 -14.89
CA THR A 73 -13.56 13.70 -15.02
C THR A 73 -13.77 14.67 -13.86
N ILE A 74 -13.58 14.22 -12.63
CA ILE A 74 -13.73 15.05 -11.42
C ILE A 74 -12.68 16.14 -11.39
N GLY A 75 -11.44 15.85 -11.79
CA GLY A 75 -10.37 16.84 -11.85
C GLY A 75 -10.68 17.98 -12.82
N GLY A 76 -11.36 17.68 -13.94
CA GLY A 76 -11.82 18.69 -14.90
C GLY A 76 -13.00 19.53 -14.42
N LEU A 77 -13.71 19.08 -13.38
CA LEU A 77 -14.90 19.73 -12.82
C LEU A 77 -14.67 20.20 -11.37
N ARG A 78 -13.42 20.50 -11.04
CA ARG A 78 -12.99 20.80 -9.68
C ARG A 78 -13.79 21.90 -9.00
N ASP A 79 -14.06 23.01 -9.72
CA ASP A 79 -14.77 24.15 -9.16
C ASP A 79 -16.23 23.81 -8.88
N GLU A 80 -16.87 23.10 -9.79
CA GLU A 80 -18.26 22.62 -9.65
C GLU A 80 -18.38 21.61 -8.52
N ALA A 81 -17.42 20.68 -8.42
CA ALA A 81 -17.39 19.64 -7.39
C ALA A 81 -17.20 20.21 -5.99
N SER A 82 -16.41 21.29 -5.83
CA SER A 82 -16.10 21.89 -4.54
C SER A 82 -17.35 22.44 -3.83
N GLY A 83 -18.42 22.75 -4.56
CA GLY A 83 -19.69 23.18 -4.00
C GLY A 83 -20.58 22.05 -3.48
N ILE A 84 -20.19 20.80 -3.63
CA ILE A 84 -20.97 19.63 -3.22
C ILE A 84 -20.41 19.09 -1.89
N PRO A 85 -21.27 18.87 -0.86
CA PRO A 85 -20.79 18.40 0.45
C PRO A 85 -19.97 17.11 0.39
N LEU A 86 -20.28 16.19 -0.52
CA LEU A 86 -19.54 14.93 -0.68
C LEU A 86 -18.07 15.15 -1.07
N HIS A 87 -17.73 16.29 -1.65
CA HIS A 87 -16.36 16.63 -2.02
C HIS A 87 -15.43 16.66 -0.81
N SER A 88 -15.85 17.22 0.32
CA SER A 88 -15.03 17.22 1.53
C SER A 88 -14.83 15.82 2.12
N THR A 89 -15.84 14.95 2.01
CA THR A 89 -15.69 13.54 2.39
C THR A 89 -14.64 12.84 1.54
N ILE A 90 -14.65 13.09 0.23
CA ILE A 90 -13.66 12.54 -0.71
C ILE A 90 -12.24 13.01 -0.36
N LEU A 91 -12.07 14.29 -0.04
CA LEU A 91 -10.79 14.84 0.35
C LEU A 91 -10.28 14.20 1.66
N ALA A 92 -11.16 13.96 2.63
CA ALA A 92 -10.81 13.28 3.87
C ALA A 92 -10.38 11.83 3.63
N LEU A 93 -11.09 11.08 2.78
CA LEU A 93 -10.72 9.72 2.40
C LEU A 93 -9.35 9.68 1.71
N ARG A 94 -9.09 10.63 0.82
CA ARG A 94 -7.80 10.76 0.15
C ARG A 94 -6.66 10.96 1.14
N GLN A 95 -6.88 11.80 2.16
CA GLN A 95 -5.86 12.03 3.18
C GLN A 95 -5.55 10.77 3.98
N VAL A 96 -6.58 10.03 4.39
CA VAL A 96 -6.40 8.75 5.11
C VAL A 96 -5.63 7.75 4.23
N SER A 97 -5.95 7.68 2.94
CA SER A 97 -5.24 6.80 2.00
C SER A 97 -3.77 7.18 1.87
N THR A 98 -3.46 8.47 1.77
CA THR A 98 -2.08 8.97 1.71
C THR A 98 -1.31 8.60 2.96
N ASP A 99 -1.90 8.76 4.13
CA ASP A 99 -1.28 8.40 5.41
C ASP A 99 -0.97 6.91 5.48
N LEU A 100 -1.88 6.05 5.02
CA LEU A 100 -1.66 4.61 4.98
C LEU A 100 -0.54 4.21 4.02
N VAL A 101 -0.47 4.84 2.85
CA VAL A 101 0.62 4.60 1.90
C VAL A 101 1.96 4.95 2.54
N ASN A 102 2.04 6.07 3.24
CA ASN A 102 3.26 6.48 3.93
C ASN A 102 3.66 5.49 5.04
N GLU A 103 2.68 4.96 5.78
CA GLU A 103 2.93 3.92 6.80
C GLU A 103 3.44 2.63 6.16
N ILE A 104 2.88 2.20 5.04
CA ILE A 104 3.33 1.02 4.31
C ILE A 104 4.77 1.21 3.84
N LEU A 105 5.10 2.36 3.26
CA LEU A 105 6.45 2.66 2.81
C LEU A 105 7.45 2.66 3.97
N ALA A 106 7.08 3.16 5.13
CA ALA A 106 7.91 3.13 6.32
C ALA A 106 8.19 1.68 6.78
N CYS A 107 7.16 0.82 6.78
CA CYS A 107 7.33 -0.61 7.07
C CYS A 107 8.26 -1.30 6.07
N ASP A 108 8.15 -0.95 4.79
CA ASP A 108 8.99 -1.51 3.73
C ASP A 108 10.45 -1.11 3.91
N GLN A 109 10.72 0.14 4.26
CA GLN A 109 12.08 0.60 4.54
C GLN A 109 12.69 -0.13 5.72
N ASP A 110 11.91 -0.34 6.79
CA ASP A 110 12.37 -1.11 7.96
C ASP A 110 12.65 -2.56 7.60
N ALA A 111 11.78 -3.20 6.82
CA ALA A 111 11.97 -4.57 6.37
C ALA A 111 13.23 -4.72 5.52
N MET A 112 13.48 -3.77 4.62
CA MET A 112 14.69 -3.76 3.80
C MET A 112 15.96 -3.62 4.63
N LYS A 113 15.95 -2.80 5.68
CA LYS A 113 17.09 -2.67 6.60
C LYS A 113 17.37 -3.98 7.34
N VAL A 114 16.31 -4.64 7.82
CA VAL A 114 16.44 -5.95 8.49
C VAL A 114 17.03 -6.99 7.55
N LEU A 115 16.54 -7.07 6.31
CA LEU A 115 17.06 -8.01 5.31
C LEU A 115 18.52 -7.71 4.95
N ALA A 116 18.88 -6.43 4.79
CA ALA A 116 20.25 -6.02 4.50
C ALA A 116 21.19 -6.40 5.64
N ASN A 117 20.79 -6.18 6.89
CA ASN A 117 21.59 -6.55 8.05
C ASN A 117 21.76 -8.07 8.17
N ALA A 118 20.71 -8.84 7.90
CA ALA A 118 20.78 -10.30 7.89
C ALA A 118 21.76 -10.82 6.82
N GLU A 119 21.74 -10.21 5.64
CA GLU A 119 22.67 -10.56 4.55
C GLU A 119 24.12 -10.26 4.91
N LEU A 120 24.38 -9.08 5.49
CA LEU A 120 25.72 -8.72 5.95
C LEU A 120 26.23 -9.70 7.02
N ALA A 121 25.38 -10.09 7.96
CA ALA A 121 25.73 -11.07 8.98
C ALA A 121 26.08 -12.44 8.37
N ARG A 122 25.31 -12.88 7.36
CA ARG A 122 25.61 -14.14 6.65
C ARG A 122 26.95 -14.08 5.91
N ARG A 123 27.24 -12.99 5.23
CA ARG A 123 28.51 -12.77 4.52
C ARG A 123 29.69 -12.79 5.48
N ALA A 124 29.56 -12.14 6.64
CA ALA A 124 30.60 -12.13 7.65
C ALA A 124 30.87 -13.54 8.21
N ALA A 125 29.80 -14.30 8.48
CA ALA A 125 29.94 -15.69 8.95
C ALA A 125 30.63 -16.59 7.92
N LEU A 126 30.27 -16.50 6.64
CA LEU A 126 30.92 -17.24 5.56
C LEU A 126 32.37 -16.86 5.41
N ALA A 127 32.72 -15.59 5.47
CA ALA A 127 34.10 -15.13 5.38
C ALA A 127 34.95 -15.68 6.57
N SER A 128 34.37 -15.71 7.78
CA SER A 128 35.05 -16.30 8.95
C SER A 128 35.27 -17.78 8.80
N LEU A 129 34.31 -18.52 8.24
CA LEU A 129 34.45 -19.95 7.94
C LEU A 129 35.57 -20.19 6.91
N GLU A 130 35.63 -19.40 5.86
CA GLU A 130 36.66 -19.51 4.82
C GLU A 130 38.06 -19.24 5.37
N ARG A 131 38.18 -18.37 6.38
CA ARG A 131 39.45 -18.09 7.07
C ARG A 131 39.77 -19.08 8.19
N GLY A 132 38.86 -20.00 8.49
CA GLY A 132 39.04 -20.96 9.59
C GLY A 132 38.92 -20.36 10.99
N GLU A 133 38.25 -19.22 11.12
CA GLU A 133 38.07 -18.51 12.39
C GLU A 133 36.96 -19.11 13.24
N ILE A 134 36.04 -19.84 12.64
CA ILE A 134 34.92 -20.51 13.29
C ILE A 134 35.18 -22.00 13.28
N THR A 135 35.28 -22.59 14.47
CA THR A 135 35.52 -24.03 14.63
C THR A 135 34.25 -24.75 15.10
#